data_32058b756b27f79a1979ec7676afce5a
#
_entry.id   32058b756b27f79a1979ec7676afce5a
#
_cell.length_a   1.000
_cell.length_b   1.000
_cell.length_c   1.000
_cell.angle_alpha   90.00
_cell.angle_beta   90.00
_cell.angle_gamma   90.00
#
_symmetry.space_group_name_H-M   'P 1'
#
loop_
_entity.id
_entity.type
_entity.pdbx_description
1 polymer ?
#
loop_
_entity_poly.entity_id
_entity_poly.type
_entity_poly.pdbx_seq_one_letter_code
_entity_poly.pdbx_strand_id
1 'polypeptide(L)'
;MEDTLIREARESDLRAVGKLVEGLVDVMDSTEGIDTEIALKNYERLLRDTGSHFLVAAREGTPVGFINFTVRQTILHQGPSASIDELVVAEEYRGKGVGRQLVQAAIKKCRRLGCCEVEVSTEKTNLKARKFYKQCGFEEIGTLFEVDL
;
A
#
# COMPACT_ATOMS: atom_id res chain seq x y z
N MET A 1 11.95 -18.99 -12.33
CA MET A 1 11.40 -17.98 -11.39
C MET A 1 10.33 -17.20 -12.12
N GLU A 2 9.10 -17.31 -11.67
CA GLU A 2 8.01 -16.57 -12.28
C GLU A 2 8.19 -15.08 -12.00
N ASP A 3 8.20 -14.29 -13.05
CA ASP A 3 8.40 -12.86 -12.94
C ASP A 3 7.14 -12.16 -12.41
N THR A 4 7.34 -11.36 -11.38
CA THR A 4 6.29 -10.49 -10.86
C THR A 4 6.33 -9.18 -11.63
N LEU A 5 5.21 -8.80 -12.22
CA LEU A 5 5.04 -7.53 -12.91
C LEU A 5 4.38 -6.52 -11.97
N ILE A 6 5.04 -5.39 -11.74
CA ILE A 6 4.43 -4.27 -11.02
C ILE A 6 3.86 -3.29 -12.05
N ARG A 7 2.58 -3.01 -11.93
CA ARG A 7 1.86 -2.11 -12.83
C ARG A 7 0.78 -1.33 -12.10
N GLU A 8 0.24 -0.32 -12.75
CA GLU A 8 -0.91 0.41 -12.22
C GLU A 8 -2.14 -0.50 -12.15
N ALA A 9 -2.92 -0.31 -11.09
CA ALA A 9 -4.18 -1.02 -10.91
C ALA A 9 -5.23 -0.55 -11.92
N ARG A 10 -6.14 -1.43 -12.27
CA ARG A 10 -7.21 -1.21 -13.25
C ARG A 10 -8.57 -1.57 -12.66
N GLU A 11 -9.65 -1.11 -13.29
CA GLU A 11 -11.00 -1.52 -12.91
C GLU A 11 -11.18 -3.04 -12.96
N SER A 12 -10.55 -3.69 -13.95
CA SER A 12 -10.59 -5.16 -14.10
C SER A 12 -9.92 -5.93 -12.97
N ASP A 13 -9.15 -5.26 -12.12
CA ASP A 13 -8.49 -5.90 -10.96
C ASP A 13 -9.40 -5.96 -9.71
N LEU A 14 -10.60 -5.41 -9.77
CA LEU A 14 -11.52 -5.30 -8.62
C LEU A 14 -11.71 -6.62 -7.88
N ARG A 15 -11.96 -7.70 -8.61
CA ARG A 15 -12.18 -9.02 -8.02
C ARG A 15 -10.95 -9.54 -7.30
N ALA A 16 -9.78 -9.40 -7.91
CA ALA A 16 -8.51 -9.84 -7.32
C ALA A 16 -8.16 -9.00 -6.08
N VAL A 17 -8.36 -7.69 -6.14
CA VAL A 17 -8.17 -6.80 -4.98
C VAL A 17 -9.12 -7.18 -3.85
N GLY A 18 -10.37 -7.52 -4.16
CA GLY A 18 -11.34 -7.99 -3.18
C GLY A 18 -10.86 -9.24 -2.44
N LYS A 19 -10.31 -10.21 -3.15
CA LYS A 19 -9.73 -11.42 -2.53
C LYS A 19 -8.54 -11.10 -1.63
N LEU A 20 -7.70 -10.15 -2.03
CA LEU A 20 -6.57 -9.72 -1.22
C LEU A 20 -7.03 -9.06 0.08
N VAL A 21 -8.07 -8.23 0.02
CA VAL A 21 -8.66 -7.60 1.20
C VAL A 21 -9.29 -8.65 2.13
N GLU A 22 -10.01 -9.63 1.59
CA GLU A 22 -10.58 -10.74 2.36
C GLU A 22 -9.48 -11.52 3.09
N GLY A 23 -8.38 -11.83 2.41
CA GLY A 23 -7.23 -12.51 3.01
C GLY A 23 -6.58 -11.69 4.13
N LEU A 24 -6.59 -10.36 4.04
CA LEU A 24 -6.10 -9.49 5.11
C LEU A 24 -7.00 -9.58 6.35
N VAL A 25 -8.31 -9.57 6.16
CA VAL A 25 -9.30 -9.71 7.26
C VAL A 25 -9.08 -11.02 8.02
N ASP A 26 -8.83 -12.11 7.29
CA ASP A 26 -8.66 -13.45 7.89
C ASP A 26 -7.42 -13.56 8.80
N VAL A 27 -6.41 -12.72 8.63
CA VAL A 27 -5.16 -12.77 9.41
C VAL A 27 -5.03 -11.66 10.46
N MET A 28 -5.97 -10.72 10.49
CA MET A 28 -5.98 -9.65 11.50
C MET A 28 -6.63 -10.11 12.79
N ASP A 29 -6.01 -9.83 13.92
CA ASP A 29 -6.55 -10.14 15.25
C ASP A 29 -7.83 -9.34 15.56
N SER A 30 -8.01 -8.20 14.91
CA SER A 30 -9.20 -7.38 14.98
C SER A 30 -9.73 -7.12 13.58
N THR A 31 -10.95 -7.59 13.31
CA THR A 31 -11.65 -7.33 12.04
C THR A 31 -12.58 -6.13 12.15
N GLU A 32 -12.61 -5.47 13.31
CA GLU A 32 -13.42 -4.28 13.51
C GLU A 32 -13.01 -3.17 12.53
N GLY A 33 -13.96 -2.70 11.75
CA GLY A 33 -13.77 -1.60 10.82
C GLY A 33 -13.38 -2.01 9.40
N ILE A 34 -13.18 -3.31 9.09
CA ILE A 34 -12.93 -3.75 7.71
C ILE A 34 -14.20 -4.39 7.14
N ASP A 35 -14.80 -3.70 6.20
CA ASP A 35 -15.95 -4.16 5.40
C ASP A 35 -15.47 -4.28 3.95
N THR A 36 -15.47 -5.50 3.42
CA THR A 36 -14.97 -5.77 2.07
C THR A 36 -15.76 -5.03 0.99
N GLU A 37 -17.09 -4.93 1.14
CA GLU A 37 -17.93 -4.20 0.18
C GLU A 37 -17.58 -2.71 0.15
N ILE A 38 -17.40 -2.11 1.32
CA ILE A 38 -16.97 -0.70 1.43
C ILE A 38 -15.57 -0.52 0.87
N ALA A 39 -14.65 -1.45 1.16
CA ALA A 39 -13.29 -1.41 0.64
C ALA A 39 -13.27 -1.43 -0.90
N LEU A 40 -14.13 -2.23 -1.54
CA LEU A 40 -14.21 -2.26 -3.00
C LEU A 40 -14.81 -0.99 -3.61
N LYS A 41 -15.77 -0.37 -2.95
CA LYS A 41 -16.30 0.95 -3.35
C LYS A 41 -15.20 2.01 -3.23
N ASN A 42 -14.40 1.96 -2.17
CA ASN A 42 -13.26 2.84 -1.99
C ASN A 42 -12.20 2.62 -3.08
N TYR A 43 -11.93 1.36 -3.44
CA TYR A 43 -11.02 1.05 -4.54
C TYR A 43 -11.44 1.72 -5.85
N GLU A 44 -12.70 1.59 -6.24
CA GLU A 44 -13.22 2.23 -7.46
C GLU A 44 -13.09 3.75 -7.41
N ARG A 45 -13.35 4.34 -6.24
CA ARG A 45 -13.21 5.78 -6.03
C ARG A 45 -11.75 6.23 -6.12
N LEU A 46 -10.85 5.49 -5.49
CA LEU A 46 -9.41 5.81 -5.48
C LEU A 46 -8.78 5.72 -6.88
N LEU A 47 -9.26 4.81 -7.73
CA LEU A 47 -8.80 4.74 -9.12
C LEU A 47 -9.08 6.02 -9.92
N ARG A 48 -10.06 6.81 -9.51
CA ARG A 48 -10.45 8.06 -10.17
C ARG A 48 -9.89 9.30 -9.50
N ASP A 49 -9.30 9.14 -8.31
CA ASP A 49 -8.73 10.24 -7.53
C ASP A 49 -7.33 10.56 -8.05
N THR A 50 -7.11 11.81 -8.47
CA THR A 50 -5.81 12.26 -9.01
C THR A 50 -4.68 12.27 -7.98
N GLY A 51 -5.00 12.39 -6.69
CA GLY A 51 -4.02 12.36 -5.60
C GLY A 51 -3.68 10.96 -5.11
N SER A 52 -4.42 9.95 -5.56
CA SER A 52 -4.26 8.56 -5.13
C SER A 52 -3.58 7.74 -6.22
N HIS A 53 -2.68 6.86 -5.81
CA HIS A 53 -1.93 5.99 -6.71
C HIS A 53 -2.03 4.55 -6.22
N PHE A 54 -2.29 3.64 -7.13
CA PHE A 54 -2.55 2.25 -6.81
C PHE A 54 -1.74 1.34 -7.75
N LEU A 55 -0.81 0.56 -7.18
CA LEU A 55 0.00 -0.38 -7.93
C LEU A 55 -0.33 -1.81 -7.51
N VAL A 56 -0.33 -2.72 -8.46
CA VAL A 56 -0.49 -4.15 -8.21
C VAL A 56 0.77 -4.90 -8.63
N ALA A 57 1.06 -5.97 -7.90
CA ALA A 57 2.03 -6.98 -8.29
C ALA A 57 1.25 -8.13 -8.90
N ALA A 58 1.46 -8.38 -10.19
CA ALA A 58 0.75 -9.42 -10.92
C ALA A 58 1.67 -10.58 -11.28
N ARG A 59 1.15 -11.78 -11.15
CA ARG A 59 1.75 -13.01 -11.67
C ARG A 59 0.78 -13.66 -12.63
N GLU A 60 1.25 -13.98 -13.83
CA GLU A 60 0.39 -14.54 -14.89
C GLU A 60 -0.90 -13.71 -15.09
N GLY A 61 -0.76 -12.38 -15.01
CA GLY A 61 -1.86 -11.45 -15.18
C GLY A 61 -2.78 -11.25 -13.97
N THR A 62 -2.59 -12.03 -12.89
CA THR A 62 -3.44 -11.93 -11.69
C THR A 62 -2.72 -11.19 -10.58
N PRO A 63 -3.33 -10.13 -10.00
CA PRO A 63 -2.78 -9.46 -8.84
C PRO A 63 -2.62 -10.39 -7.64
N VAL A 64 -1.41 -10.46 -7.09
CA VAL A 64 -1.06 -11.21 -5.88
C VAL A 64 -0.66 -10.30 -4.73
N GLY A 65 -0.66 -9.00 -4.95
CA GLY A 65 -0.41 -7.99 -3.95
C GLY A 65 -0.72 -6.61 -4.50
N PHE A 66 -0.88 -5.65 -3.60
CA PHE A 66 -1.05 -4.25 -3.99
C PHE A 66 -0.46 -3.30 -2.96
N ILE A 67 -0.18 -2.09 -3.43
CA ILE A 67 0.17 -0.95 -2.59
C ILE A 67 -0.60 0.26 -3.10
N ASN A 68 -1.15 1.04 -2.18
CA ASN A 68 -1.71 2.33 -2.55
C ASN A 68 -1.11 3.43 -1.66
N PHE A 69 -0.97 4.60 -2.24
CA PHE A 69 -0.42 5.76 -1.56
C PHE A 69 -1.08 7.02 -2.06
N THR A 70 -1.12 8.02 -1.20
CA THR A 70 -1.70 9.33 -1.46
C THR A 70 -0.59 10.36 -1.54
N VAL A 71 -0.67 11.24 -2.53
CA VAL A 71 0.27 12.34 -2.72
C VAL A 71 -0.47 13.65 -2.43
N ARG A 72 0.09 14.45 -1.52
CA ARG A 72 -0.52 15.70 -1.10
C ARG A 72 0.48 16.85 -1.08
N GLN A 73 -0.02 18.04 -1.32
CA GLN A 73 0.74 19.26 -1.13
C GLN A 73 0.63 19.73 0.31
N THR A 74 1.71 20.31 0.85
CA THR A 74 1.71 20.95 2.15
C THR A 74 2.36 22.34 2.03
N ILE A 75 2.16 23.19 3.03
CA ILE A 75 2.72 24.55 3.00
C ILE A 75 4.24 24.53 3.21
N LEU A 76 4.73 23.62 4.05
CA LEU A 76 6.12 23.66 4.52
C LEU A 76 7.09 22.81 3.69
N HIS A 77 6.61 21.81 2.98
CA HIS A 77 7.47 20.95 2.18
C HIS A 77 7.79 21.58 0.82
N GLN A 78 9.00 21.34 0.35
CA GLN A 78 9.46 21.86 -0.94
C GLN A 78 8.80 21.19 -2.14
N GLY A 79 8.25 19.99 -1.95
CA GLY A 79 7.51 19.24 -2.95
C GLY A 79 6.37 18.49 -2.31
N PRO A 80 5.60 17.72 -3.07
CA PRO A 80 4.53 16.89 -2.50
C PRO A 80 5.08 15.88 -1.50
N SER A 81 4.24 15.47 -0.55
CA SER A 81 4.52 14.41 0.40
C SER A 81 3.62 13.22 0.08
N ALA A 82 4.19 12.01 0.05
CA ALA A 82 3.43 10.79 -0.17
C ALA A 82 3.24 10.02 1.14
N SER A 83 2.08 9.39 1.27
CA SER A 83 1.78 8.50 2.40
C SER A 83 1.30 7.16 1.86
N ILE A 84 1.98 6.08 2.26
CA ILE A 84 1.53 4.72 1.97
C ILE A 84 0.37 4.41 2.90
N ASP A 85 -0.79 4.09 2.32
CA ASP A 85 -2.02 3.81 3.07
C ASP A 85 -2.18 2.32 3.33
N GLU A 86 -2.01 1.48 2.32
CA GLU A 86 -2.10 0.02 2.46
C GLU A 86 -1.01 -0.68 1.65
N LEU A 87 -0.53 -1.79 2.18
CA LEU A 87 0.34 -2.74 1.50
C LEU A 87 -0.15 -4.15 1.84
N VAL A 88 -0.61 -4.88 0.86
CA VAL A 88 -1.18 -6.22 1.04
C VAL A 88 -0.54 -7.19 0.06
N VAL A 89 -0.13 -8.35 0.55
CA VAL A 89 0.40 -9.45 -0.25
C VAL A 89 -0.36 -10.71 0.12
N ALA A 90 -0.79 -11.49 -0.88
CA ALA A 90 -1.44 -12.77 -0.66
C ALA A 90 -0.54 -13.67 0.20
N GLU A 91 -1.16 -14.43 1.10
CA GLU A 91 -0.44 -15.26 2.09
C GLU A 91 0.62 -16.16 1.44
N GLU A 92 0.24 -16.85 0.36
CA GLU A 92 1.13 -17.77 -0.35
C GLU A 92 2.31 -17.10 -1.05
N TYR A 93 2.28 -15.79 -1.18
CA TYR A 93 3.36 -15.00 -1.80
C TYR A 93 4.16 -14.15 -0.81
N ARG A 94 3.86 -14.25 0.48
CA ARG A 94 4.61 -13.55 1.52
C ARG A 94 5.99 -14.16 1.72
N GLY A 95 6.94 -13.33 2.14
CA GLY A 95 8.32 -13.76 2.33
C GLY A 95 9.10 -14.04 1.04
N LYS A 96 8.55 -13.67 -0.11
CA LYS A 96 9.16 -13.89 -1.43
C LYS A 96 9.58 -12.59 -2.13
N GLY A 97 9.58 -11.48 -1.40
CA GLY A 97 10.03 -10.19 -1.92
C GLY A 97 8.98 -9.35 -2.65
N VAL A 98 7.73 -9.80 -2.75
CA VAL A 98 6.66 -9.07 -3.45
C VAL A 98 6.37 -7.74 -2.78
N GLY A 99 6.25 -7.71 -1.45
CA GLY A 99 6.01 -6.47 -0.70
C GLY A 99 7.14 -5.46 -0.91
N ARG A 100 8.38 -5.92 -0.88
CA ARG A 100 9.54 -5.06 -1.13
C ARG A 100 9.53 -4.47 -2.54
N GLN A 101 9.18 -5.28 -3.54
CA GLN A 101 9.06 -4.81 -4.93
C GLN A 101 7.99 -3.73 -5.06
N LEU A 102 6.84 -3.91 -4.40
CA LEU A 102 5.76 -2.92 -4.39
C LEU A 102 6.20 -1.61 -3.74
N VAL A 103 6.86 -1.68 -2.58
CA VAL A 103 7.37 -0.49 -1.89
C VAL A 103 8.40 0.25 -2.76
N GLN A 104 9.32 -0.47 -3.36
CA GLN A 104 10.33 0.13 -4.22
C GLN A 104 9.72 0.80 -5.46
N ALA A 105 8.71 0.16 -6.05
CA ALA A 105 7.98 0.74 -7.19
C ALA A 105 7.22 2.01 -6.78
N ALA A 106 6.60 2.02 -5.61
CA ALA A 106 5.92 3.20 -5.07
C ALA A 106 6.91 4.35 -4.84
N ILE A 107 8.05 4.08 -4.22
CA ILE A 107 9.09 5.09 -3.98
C ILE A 107 9.60 5.65 -5.31
N LYS A 108 9.84 4.80 -6.30
CA LYS A 108 10.27 5.22 -7.63
C LYS A 108 9.25 6.13 -8.30
N LYS A 109 7.96 5.79 -8.18
CA LYS A 109 6.88 6.62 -8.71
C LYS A 109 6.80 7.97 -7.99
N CYS A 110 6.94 7.98 -6.67
CA CYS A 110 6.95 9.22 -5.89
C CYS A 110 8.10 10.15 -6.31
N ARG A 111 9.28 9.60 -6.60
CA ARG A 111 10.39 10.40 -7.14
C ARG A 111 10.03 11.05 -8.47
N ARG A 112 9.39 10.30 -9.37
CA ARG A 112 8.96 10.83 -10.66
C ARG A 112 7.90 11.92 -10.52
N LEU A 113 7.06 11.83 -9.47
CA LEU A 113 6.03 12.83 -9.15
C LEU A 113 6.61 14.06 -8.44
N GLY A 114 7.91 14.09 -8.15
CA GLY A 114 8.54 15.19 -7.46
C GLY A 114 8.35 15.21 -5.95
N CYS A 115 7.91 14.11 -5.35
CA CYS A 115 7.75 14.04 -3.90
C CYS A 115 9.08 14.25 -3.18
N CYS A 116 9.03 14.99 -2.07
CA CYS A 116 10.20 15.23 -1.23
C CYS A 116 10.37 14.13 -0.16
N GLU A 117 9.30 13.39 0.14
CA GLU A 117 9.34 12.29 1.11
C GLU A 117 8.22 11.29 0.85
N VAL A 118 8.41 10.10 1.38
CA VAL A 118 7.39 9.05 1.46
C VAL A 118 7.32 8.59 2.91
N GLU A 119 6.15 8.61 3.49
CA GLU A 119 5.93 8.15 4.85
C GLU A 119 5.00 6.94 4.90
N VAL A 120 5.13 6.16 5.97
CA VAL A 120 4.26 5.02 6.26
C VAL A 120 4.15 4.90 7.77
N SER A 121 2.97 4.53 8.26
CA SER A 121 2.78 4.23 9.67
C SER A 121 2.38 2.78 9.89
N THR A 122 2.75 2.25 11.04
CA THR A 122 2.37 0.92 11.48
C THR A 122 2.23 0.91 12.99
N GLU A 123 1.54 -0.09 13.52
CA GLU A 123 1.42 -0.26 14.97
C GLU A 123 2.80 -0.45 15.61
N LYS A 124 3.03 0.22 16.74
CA LYS A 124 4.28 0.11 17.50
C LYS A 124 4.64 -1.33 17.84
N THR A 125 3.63 -2.15 18.11
CA THR A 125 3.77 -3.56 18.49
C THR A 125 4.02 -4.47 17.30
N ASN A 126 3.83 -3.99 16.07
CA ASN A 126 4.07 -4.78 14.86
C ASN A 126 5.56 -4.76 14.50
N LEU A 127 6.34 -5.57 15.21
CA LEU A 127 7.79 -5.62 15.04
C LEU A 127 8.21 -6.11 13.64
N LYS A 128 7.41 -6.99 13.05
CA LYS A 128 7.66 -7.52 11.72
C LYS A 128 7.55 -6.43 10.65
N ALA A 129 6.48 -5.63 10.70
CA ALA A 129 6.29 -4.51 9.78
C ALA A 129 7.36 -3.43 9.98
N ARG A 130 7.70 -3.11 11.23
CA ARG A 130 8.76 -2.14 11.54
C ARG A 130 10.10 -2.56 10.94
N LYS A 131 10.47 -3.82 11.12
CA LYS A 131 11.70 -4.38 10.54
C LYS A 131 11.66 -4.32 9.01
N PHE A 132 10.53 -4.69 8.43
CA PHE A 132 10.33 -4.67 6.98
C PHE A 132 10.55 -3.27 6.40
N TYR A 133 9.92 -2.24 6.96
CA TYR A 133 10.06 -0.88 6.46
C TYR A 133 11.48 -0.34 6.65
N LYS A 134 12.14 -0.65 7.75
CA LYS A 134 13.57 -0.30 7.94
C LYS A 134 14.45 -0.94 6.86
N GLN A 135 14.19 -2.19 6.50
CA GLN A 135 14.89 -2.87 5.42
C GLN A 135 14.62 -2.25 4.04
N CYS A 136 13.46 -1.61 3.87
CA CYS A 136 13.12 -0.86 2.66
C CYS A 136 13.73 0.55 2.63
N GLY A 137 14.44 0.97 3.68
CA GLY A 137 15.12 2.26 3.76
C GLY A 137 14.39 3.34 4.55
N PHE A 138 13.28 3.00 5.22
CA PHE A 138 12.56 3.94 6.07
C PHE A 138 13.23 4.08 7.43
N GLU A 139 13.21 5.30 7.96
CA GLU A 139 13.65 5.60 9.32
C GLU A 139 12.43 5.94 10.18
N GLU A 140 12.46 5.56 11.44
CA GLU A 140 11.40 5.90 12.39
C GLU A 140 11.65 7.32 12.93
N ILE A 141 10.84 8.28 12.49
CA ILE A 141 11.11 9.70 12.76
C ILE A 141 10.01 10.43 13.52
N GLY A 142 8.87 9.82 13.76
CA GLY A 142 7.76 10.54 14.38
C GLY A 142 6.81 9.64 15.14
N THR A 143 5.81 10.26 15.74
CA THR A 143 4.73 9.60 16.46
C THR A 143 3.40 9.98 15.84
N LEU A 144 2.56 8.99 15.57
CA LEU A 144 1.21 9.18 15.05
C LEU A 144 0.24 9.42 16.23
N PHE A 145 -0.55 10.47 16.13
CA PHE A 145 -1.68 10.72 17.02
C PHE A 145 -2.96 10.60 16.22
N GLU A 146 -3.94 9.90 16.78
CA GLU A 146 -5.18 9.59 16.10
C GLU A 146 -6.37 9.81 17.03
N VAL A 147 -7.48 10.29 16.49
CA VAL A 147 -8.76 10.39 17.19
C VAL A 147 -9.83 9.82 16.26
N ASP A 148 -10.61 8.87 16.77
CA ASP A 148 -11.74 8.31 16.03
C ASP A 148 -12.95 9.25 16.15
N LEU A 149 -13.72 9.37 15.08
CA LEU A 149 -14.87 10.27 14.98
C LEU A 149 -16.19 9.52 14.96
#